data_99436da84fe95e60046773d766ba6ddd
#
_entry.id   99436da84fe95e60046773d766ba6ddd
#
_cell.length_a   1.000
_cell.length_b   1.000
_cell.length_c   1.000
_cell.angle_alpha   90.00
_cell.angle_beta   90.00
_cell.angle_gamma   90.00
#
_symmetry.space_group_name_H-M   'P 1'
#
loop_
_entity.id
_entity.type
_entity.pdbx_description
1 polymer ?
#
loop_
_entity_poly.entity_id
_entity_poly.type
_entity_poly.pdbx_seq_one_letter_code
_entity_poly.pdbx_strand_id
1 'polypeptide(L)'
;MKAILLLFFSLFFIISCQQHKETPISATEEENGLQETVDSLSKATAIFWIDKYHMKEMKKDDALSFRTAKAKVIIRTDGTIALQSFVEVQPANAQRYIRYRLKDFKFKKILMDNRYINPGEQYVQLRYIPALAKRVK
;
A
#
# COMPACT_ATOMS: atom_id res chain seq x y z
N MET A 1 27.80 -62.32 -5.42
CA MET A 1 28.14 -61.02 -4.80
C MET A 1 27.35 -59.82 -5.37
N LYS A 2 26.30 -60.00 -6.19
CA LYS A 2 25.48 -58.90 -6.72
C LYS A 2 24.13 -58.68 -5.98
N ALA A 3 23.71 -59.63 -5.13
CA ALA A 3 22.46 -59.55 -4.42
C ALA A 3 22.51 -58.76 -3.08
N ILE A 4 23.69 -58.60 -2.50
CA ILE A 4 23.88 -57.95 -1.20
C ILE A 4 23.87 -56.39 -1.37
N LEU A 5 24.24 -55.89 -2.53
CA LEU A 5 24.32 -54.43 -2.80
C LEU A 5 22.92 -53.77 -2.93
N LEU A 6 21.94 -54.55 -3.37
CA LEU A 6 20.55 -54.04 -3.52
C LEU A 6 19.78 -53.93 -2.18
N LEU A 7 20.17 -54.72 -1.19
CA LEU A 7 19.53 -54.69 0.15
C LEU A 7 19.99 -53.47 0.97
N PHE A 8 21.22 -52.97 0.74
CA PHE A 8 21.69 -51.76 1.42
C PHE A 8 21.07 -50.47 0.88
N PHE A 9 20.65 -50.45 -0.38
CA PHE A 9 20.01 -49.26 -0.96
C PHE A 9 18.54 -49.08 -0.52
N SER A 10 17.87 -50.17 -0.15
CA SER A 10 16.49 -50.15 0.34
C SER A 10 16.36 -49.65 1.78
N LEU A 11 17.43 -49.79 2.59
CA LEU A 11 17.37 -49.34 4.00
C LEU A 11 17.60 -47.83 4.18
N PHE A 12 18.22 -47.19 3.19
CA PHE A 12 18.49 -45.75 3.30
C PHE A 12 17.26 -44.85 3.00
N PHE A 13 16.19 -45.42 2.39
CA PHE A 13 15.00 -44.65 2.04
C PHE A 13 13.97 -44.54 3.17
N ILE A 14 14.12 -45.28 4.27
CA ILE A 14 13.15 -45.32 5.36
C ILE A 14 13.46 -44.32 6.49
N ILE A 15 14.66 -43.74 6.51
CA ILE A 15 15.10 -42.84 7.61
C ILE A 15 14.84 -41.36 7.30
N SER A 16 14.36 -41.03 6.10
CA SER A 16 14.12 -39.62 5.71
C SER A 16 12.72 -39.11 5.96
N CYS A 17 11.87 -39.82 6.70
CA CYS A 17 10.48 -39.44 6.91
C CYS A 17 10.04 -39.43 8.38
N GLN A 18 10.89 -39.00 9.30
CA GLN A 18 10.47 -38.72 10.68
C GLN A 18 11.36 -37.65 11.32
N GLN A 19 11.08 -36.40 11.00
CA GLN A 19 11.19 -35.31 11.95
C GLN A 19 10.28 -34.16 11.51
N HIS A 20 8.99 -34.41 11.52
CA HIS A 20 8.04 -33.31 11.74
C HIS A 20 8.04 -33.07 13.25
N LYS A 21 9.07 -32.38 13.71
CA LYS A 21 9.05 -31.75 15.01
C LYS A 21 8.11 -30.56 14.86
N GLU A 22 6.92 -30.70 15.37
CA GLU A 22 6.05 -29.54 15.64
C GLU A 22 6.80 -28.63 16.60
N THR A 23 7.43 -27.62 16.05
CA THR A 23 7.92 -26.48 16.83
C THR A 23 6.68 -25.70 17.22
N PRO A 24 6.44 -25.42 18.50
CA PRO A 24 5.34 -24.54 18.88
C PRO A 24 5.58 -23.20 18.18
N ILE A 25 4.64 -22.81 17.34
CA ILE A 25 4.64 -21.52 16.67
C ILE A 25 4.61 -20.47 17.78
N SER A 26 5.72 -19.80 17.97
CA SER A 26 5.80 -18.68 18.90
C SER A 26 4.89 -17.58 18.37
N ALA A 27 4.01 -17.05 19.21
CA ALA A 27 3.11 -15.95 18.87
C ALA A 27 3.84 -14.72 18.26
N THR A 28 5.14 -14.63 18.48
CA THR A 28 6.03 -13.58 17.97
C THR A 28 6.25 -13.67 16.45
N GLU A 29 6.25 -14.87 15.86
CA GLU A 29 6.48 -15.03 14.40
C GLU A 29 5.23 -14.68 13.59
N GLU A 30 4.03 -14.93 14.12
CA GLU A 30 2.78 -14.53 13.46
C GLU A 30 2.59 -13.01 13.49
N GLU A 31 2.98 -12.34 14.57
CA GLU A 31 2.90 -10.88 14.68
C GLU A 31 3.87 -10.19 13.71
N ASN A 32 5.09 -10.70 13.56
CA ASN A 32 6.07 -10.18 12.61
C ASN A 32 5.64 -10.44 11.16
N GLY A 33 5.09 -11.60 10.87
CA GLY A 33 4.59 -11.92 9.53
C GLY A 33 3.39 -11.05 9.12
N LEU A 34 2.48 -10.75 10.04
CA LEU A 34 1.35 -9.85 9.83
C LEU A 34 1.83 -8.41 9.61
N GLN A 35 2.80 -7.93 10.38
CA GLN A 35 3.36 -6.59 10.22
C GLN A 35 4.07 -6.43 8.89
N GLU A 36 4.85 -7.40 8.45
CA GLU A 36 5.53 -7.37 7.16
C GLU A 36 4.55 -7.37 6.00
N THR A 37 3.47 -8.17 6.07
CA THR A 37 2.44 -8.16 5.03
C THR A 37 1.66 -6.85 4.99
N VAL A 38 1.34 -6.26 6.13
CA VAL A 38 0.66 -4.96 6.21
C VAL A 38 1.55 -3.85 5.63
N ASP A 39 2.82 -3.81 5.96
CA ASP A 39 3.75 -2.82 5.43
C ASP A 39 3.95 -2.97 3.91
N SER A 40 4.01 -4.19 3.42
CA SER A 40 4.06 -4.49 1.99
C SER A 40 2.79 -4.03 1.26
N LEU A 41 1.61 -4.33 1.81
CA LEU A 41 0.32 -3.93 1.24
C LEU A 41 0.08 -2.41 1.30
N SER A 42 0.64 -1.72 2.30
CA SER A 42 0.51 -0.27 2.45
C SER A 42 1.50 0.54 1.62
N LYS A 43 2.40 -0.10 0.88
CA LYS A 43 3.35 0.58 0.02
C LYS A 43 2.61 1.37 -1.07
N ALA A 44 2.82 2.67 -1.08
CA ALA A 44 2.14 3.53 -2.04
C ALA A 44 2.65 3.29 -3.47
N THR A 45 1.72 3.03 -4.37
CA THR A 45 1.98 2.83 -5.81
C THR A 45 2.04 4.13 -6.58
N ALA A 46 1.42 5.20 -6.06
CA ALA A 46 1.44 6.52 -6.66
C ALA A 46 1.44 7.63 -5.60
N ILE A 47 2.08 8.75 -5.92
CA ILE A 47 2.13 9.95 -5.09
C ILE A 47 1.62 11.11 -5.91
N PHE A 48 0.61 11.82 -5.43
CA PHE A 48 0.09 12.96 -6.17
C PHE A 48 -0.48 14.06 -5.28
N TRP A 49 -0.53 15.27 -5.84
CA TRP A 49 -1.05 16.45 -5.20
C TRP A 49 -2.53 16.63 -5.50
N ILE A 50 -3.34 16.73 -4.48
CA ILE A 50 -4.75 17.05 -4.62
C ILE A 50 -5.00 18.57 -4.74
N ASP A 51 -4.01 19.39 -4.37
CA ASP A 51 -4.04 20.86 -4.39
C ASP A 51 -3.13 21.50 -5.45
N LYS A 52 -2.82 20.79 -6.53
CA LYS A 52 -1.85 21.24 -7.53
C LYS A 52 -2.12 22.65 -8.10
N TYR A 53 -3.37 23.09 -8.10
CA TYR A 53 -3.72 24.42 -8.59
C TYR A 53 -3.25 25.54 -7.65
N HIS A 54 -3.14 25.26 -6.36
CA HIS A 54 -2.68 26.23 -5.36
C HIS A 54 -1.15 26.26 -5.20
N MET A 55 -0.44 25.27 -5.72
CA MET A 55 1.02 25.22 -5.62
C MET A 55 1.72 26.40 -6.29
N LYS A 56 1.16 26.96 -7.36
CA LYS A 56 1.75 28.11 -8.08
C LYS A 56 1.63 29.41 -7.27
N GLU A 57 0.64 29.50 -6.40
CA GLU A 57 0.35 30.68 -5.59
C GLU A 57 1.05 30.64 -4.23
N MET A 58 1.64 29.48 -3.88
CA MET A 58 2.35 29.32 -2.61
C MET A 58 3.70 30.02 -2.67
N LYS A 59 4.00 30.77 -1.61
CA LYS A 59 5.37 31.24 -1.36
C LYS A 59 6.27 30.03 -1.14
N LYS A 60 7.56 30.18 -1.48
CA LYS A 60 8.55 29.09 -1.39
C LYS A 60 8.59 28.43 0.01
N ASP A 61 8.39 29.21 1.05
CA ASP A 61 8.37 28.74 2.44
C ASP A 61 7.11 27.97 2.79
N ASP A 62 5.97 28.30 2.19
CA ASP A 62 4.70 27.61 2.38
C ASP A 62 4.69 26.23 1.70
N ALA A 63 5.48 26.07 0.64
CA ALA A 63 5.61 24.80 -0.08
C ALA A 63 6.19 23.66 0.81
N LEU A 64 6.94 24.02 1.86
CA LEU A 64 7.48 23.07 2.82
C LEU A 64 6.44 22.60 3.86
N SER A 65 5.30 23.26 3.97
CA SER A 65 4.24 22.96 4.93
C SER A 65 3.19 21.99 4.42
N PHE A 66 3.51 21.12 3.47
CA PHE A 66 2.60 20.08 3.02
C PHE A 66 2.55 18.88 3.98
N ARG A 67 1.45 18.15 3.92
CA ARG A 67 1.29 16.85 4.57
C ARG A 67 0.96 15.78 3.56
N THR A 68 1.31 14.56 3.92
CA THR A 68 1.02 13.36 3.13
C THR A 68 0.10 12.46 3.94
N ALA A 69 -0.96 11.96 3.32
CA ALA A 69 -1.82 10.93 3.87
C ALA A 69 -1.75 9.70 2.96
N LYS A 70 -1.43 8.54 3.53
CA LYS A 70 -1.54 7.25 2.84
C LYS A 70 -3.00 6.79 2.88
N ALA A 71 -3.50 6.36 1.74
CA ALA A 71 -4.88 5.94 1.60
C ALA A 71 -5.02 4.73 0.67
N LYS A 72 -5.99 3.87 0.98
CA LYS A 72 -6.47 2.82 0.10
C LYS A 72 -7.58 3.41 -0.78
N VAL A 73 -7.44 3.30 -2.07
CA VAL A 73 -8.34 3.90 -3.06
C VAL A 73 -8.67 2.93 -4.18
N ILE A 74 -9.79 3.19 -4.87
CA ILE A 74 -10.07 2.60 -6.18
C ILE A 74 -9.90 3.70 -7.21
N ILE A 75 -9.00 3.50 -8.17
CA ILE A 75 -8.87 4.35 -9.34
C ILE A 75 -9.74 3.76 -10.44
N ARG A 76 -10.70 4.52 -10.94
CA ARG A 76 -11.59 4.07 -12.01
C ARG A 76 -10.95 4.27 -13.38
N THR A 77 -11.46 3.58 -14.37
CA THR A 77 -11.00 3.66 -15.78
C THR A 77 -11.10 5.06 -16.35
N ASP A 78 -12.01 5.88 -15.85
CA ASP A 78 -12.15 7.29 -16.23
C ASP A 78 -11.16 8.24 -15.53
N GLY A 79 -10.30 7.68 -14.66
CA GLY A 79 -9.29 8.41 -13.89
C GLY A 79 -9.81 9.03 -12.58
N THR A 80 -11.07 8.85 -12.21
CA THR A 80 -11.60 9.29 -10.92
C THR A 80 -11.16 8.38 -9.78
N ILE A 81 -11.14 8.91 -8.56
CA ILE A 81 -10.66 8.20 -7.37
C ILE A 81 -11.80 8.05 -6.37
N ALA A 82 -12.02 6.82 -5.92
CA ALA A 82 -12.87 6.53 -4.77
C ALA A 82 -12.01 6.19 -3.55
N LEU A 83 -12.04 7.05 -2.53
CA LEU A 83 -11.36 6.80 -1.25
C LEU A 83 -12.10 5.73 -0.46
N GLN A 84 -11.42 4.63 -0.15
CA GLN A 84 -11.94 3.56 0.71
C GLN A 84 -11.61 3.82 2.19
N SER A 85 -10.33 3.91 2.51
CA SER A 85 -9.85 4.11 3.88
C SER A 85 -8.54 4.87 3.91
N PHE A 86 -8.21 5.44 5.06
CA PHE A 86 -6.85 5.92 5.35
C PHE A 86 -6.06 4.81 6.02
N VAL A 87 -4.78 4.68 5.71
CA VAL A 87 -3.86 3.72 6.36
C VAL A 87 -3.61 4.15 7.80
N GLU A 88 -3.42 5.45 8.02
CA GLU A 88 -3.24 6.05 9.33
C GLU A 88 -4.41 6.97 9.67
N VAL A 89 -4.76 7.05 10.94
CA VAL A 89 -5.83 7.93 11.40
C VAL A 89 -5.48 9.39 11.07
N GLN A 90 -6.35 10.04 10.31
CA GLN A 90 -6.20 11.45 9.94
C GLN A 90 -7.12 12.33 10.78
N PRO A 91 -6.72 13.57 11.12
CA PRO A 91 -7.61 14.53 11.77
C PRO A 91 -8.92 14.74 10.98
N ALA A 92 -10.04 14.95 11.66
CA ALA A 92 -11.36 15.03 11.03
C ALA A 92 -11.45 16.12 9.93
N ASN A 93 -10.79 17.27 10.14
CA ASN A 93 -10.73 18.33 9.14
C ASN A 93 -9.92 17.90 7.89
N ALA A 94 -8.82 17.16 8.07
CA ALA A 94 -8.03 16.63 6.97
C ALA A 94 -8.81 15.58 6.17
N GLN A 95 -9.50 14.65 6.85
CA GLN A 95 -10.34 13.65 6.19
C GLN A 95 -11.42 14.31 5.33
N ARG A 96 -12.11 15.31 5.88
CA ARG A 96 -13.17 16.06 5.19
C ARG A 96 -12.63 16.79 3.97
N TYR A 97 -11.48 17.47 4.14
CA TYR A 97 -10.81 18.16 3.05
C TYR A 97 -10.36 17.23 1.93
N ILE A 98 -9.70 16.13 2.26
CA ILE A 98 -9.25 15.15 1.27
C ILE A 98 -10.44 14.58 0.49
N ARG A 99 -11.52 14.17 1.18
CA ARG A 99 -12.74 13.70 0.53
C ARG A 99 -13.36 14.75 -0.40
N TYR A 100 -13.37 16.00 0.03
CA TYR A 100 -13.86 17.13 -0.78
C TYR A 100 -13.04 17.29 -2.06
N ARG A 101 -11.71 17.29 -1.94
CA ARG A 101 -10.81 17.46 -3.10
C ARG A 101 -10.84 16.29 -4.07
N LEU A 102 -11.02 15.07 -3.56
CA LEU A 102 -11.09 13.87 -4.40
C LEU A 102 -12.36 13.79 -5.24
N LYS A 103 -13.44 14.49 -4.88
CA LYS A 103 -14.67 14.52 -5.69
C LYS A 103 -14.44 15.07 -7.10
N ASP A 104 -13.62 16.13 -7.20
CA ASP A 104 -13.33 16.81 -8.45
C ASP A 104 -11.98 16.40 -9.05
N PHE A 105 -11.26 15.50 -8.37
CA PHE A 105 -9.96 15.04 -8.82
C PHE A 105 -10.10 13.97 -9.90
N LYS A 106 -9.34 14.17 -11.00
CA LYS A 106 -9.24 13.22 -12.08
C LYS A 106 -7.83 13.15 -12.63
N PHE A 107 -7.32 11.95 -12.83
CA PHE A 107 -6.08 11.76 -13.55
C PHE A 107 -6.24 12.12 -15.02
N LYS A 108 -5.17 12.67 -15.60
CA LYS A 108 -5.13 12.89 -17.04
C LYS A 108 -5.17 11.56 -17.79
N LYS A 109 -5.96 11.50 -18.84
CA LYS A 109 -6.12 10.30 -19.67
C LYS A 109 -4.77 9.74 -20.15
N ILE A 110 -3.82 10.59 -20.55
CA ILE A 110 -2.50 10.18 -20.99
C ILE A 110 -1.71 9.38 -19.94
N LEU A 111 -1.93 9.63 -18.64
CA LEU A 111 -1.27 8.86 -17.57
C LEU A 111 -1.85 7.44 -17.44
N MET A 112 -3.14 7.30 -17.75
CA MET A 112 -3.83 6.01 -17.77
C MET A 112 -3.47 5.21 -19.02
N ASP A 113 -3.51 5.86 -20.19
CA ASP A 113 -3.23 5.23 -21.49
C ASP A 113 -1.78 4.71 -21.55
N ASN A 114 -0.83 5.46 -20.98
CA ASN A 114 0.59 5.07 -20.90
C ASN A 114 0.91 4.14 -19.71
N ARG A 115 -0.11 3.70 -18.98
CA ARG A 115 0.04 2.81 -17.81
C ARG A 115 0.94 3.34 -16.69
N TYR A 116 1.16 4.65 -16.61
CA TYR A 116 1.81 5.27 -15.44
C TYR A 116 0.93 5.17 -14.20
N ILE A 117 -0.40 5.14 -14.40
CA ILE A 117 -1.39 4.92 -13.36
C ILE A 117 -2.36 3.86 -13.88
N ASN A 118 -2.50 2.77 -13.13
CA ASN A 118 -3.40 1.68 -13.49
C ASN A 118 -4.74 1.82 -12.76
N PRO A 119 -5.88 1.50 -13.41
CA PRO A 119 -7.16 1.36 -12.72
C PRO A 119 -7.11 0.21 -11.71
N GLY A 120 -7.96 0.30 -10.69
CA GLY A 120 -8.11 -0.74 -9.68
C GLY A 120 -7.84 -0.27 -8.26
N GLU A 121 -7.87 -1.22 -7.35
CA GLU A 121 -7.60 -0.98 -5.94
C GLU A 121 -6.10 -0.87 -5.71
N GLN A 122 -5.67 0.19 -5.02
CA GLN A 122 -4.27 0.40 -4.70
C GLN A 122 -4.08 1.37 -3.55
N TYR A 123 -2.87 1.39 -2.99
CA TYR A 123 -2.46 2.37 -2.00
C TYR A 123 -1.80 3.56 -2.68
N VAL A 124 -2.16 4.77 -2.24
CA VAL A 124 -1.61 6.01 -2.78
C VAL A 124 -1.18 6.95 -1.67
N GLN A 125 -0.28 7.86 -1.98
CA GLN A 125 0.05 8.99 -1.12
C GLN A 125 -0.62 10.25 -1.66
N LEU A 126 -1.48 10.84 -0.84
CA LEU A 126 -2.17 12.09 -1.12
C LEU A 126 -1.41 13.24 -0.46
N ARG A 127 -0.83 14.12 -1.26
CA ARG A 127 -0.17 15.33 -0.76
C ARG A 127 -1.14 16.49 -0.77
N TYR A 128 -1.20 17.24 0.32
CA TYR A 128 -2.09 18.38 0.47
C TYR A 128 -1.49 19.48 1.35
N ILE A 129 -2.09 20.67 1.29
CA ILE A 129 -1.68 21.83 2.05
C ILE A 129 -2.57 21.93 3.31
N PRO A 130 -2.02 21.76 4.53
CA PRO A 130 -2.83 21.73 5.77
C PRO A 130 -3.62 23.00 6.02
N ALA A 131 -3.11 24.16 5.61
CA ALA A 131 -3.79 25.43 5.77
C ALA A 131 -5.14 25.48 5.02
N LEU A 132 -5.24 24.81 3.86
CA LEU A 132 -6.45 24.71 3.07
C LEU A 132 -7.47 23.77 3.71
N ALA A 133 -7.02 22.74 4.43
CA ALA A 133 -7.90 21.82 5.15
C ALA A 133 -8.71 22.48 6.27
N LYS A 134 -8.27 23.61 6.80
CA LYS A 134 -8.99 24.38 7.82
C LYS A 134 -10.16 25.18 7.24
N ARG A 135 -10.21 25.39 5.93
CA ARG A 135 -11.21 26.25 5.26
C ARG A 135 -12.47 25.48 4.82
N VAL A 136 -12.43 24.16 4.80
CA VAL A 136 -13.58 23.33 4.44
C VAL A 136 -14.43 23.10 5.69
N LYS A 137 -15.60 23.74 5.74
CA LYS A 137 -16.62 23.57 6.78
C LYS A 137 -17.47 22.31 6.52
#